data_3abc63ea1173cd4931b7ac78cde88161
#
_entry.id   3abc63ea1173cd4931b7ac78cde88161
#
_cell.length_a   1.000
_cell.length_b   1.000
_cell.length_c   1.000
_cell.angle_alpha   90.00
_cell.angle_beta   90.00
_cell.angle_gamma   90.00
#
_symmetry.space_group_name_H-M   'P 1'
#
loop_
_entity.id
_entity.type
_entity.pdbx_description
1 polymer ?
#
loop_
_entity_poly.entity_id
_entity_poly.type
_entity_poly.pdbx_seq_one_letter_code
_entity_poly.pdbx_strand_id
1 'polypeptide(L)'
;FYSGYSQDPEILLSKTFEDIEGYDNITLLKNINFQSHCEHHMVPIIGKASIGYYPNKRVVGISKLARVLDVFAKRLQTQETMTAQILYCIDKALLPKGTAVFIEAEHHCMSTRGVLKNDVTMTTNQFSGCFLEDINLQDRFLKMVT
;
A
#
# COMPACT_ATOMS: atom_id res chain seq x y z
N PHE A 1 -15.76 -10.57 0.90
CA PHE A 1 -15.28 -9.35 1.55
C PHE A 1 -14.09 -9.60 2.48
N TYR A 2 -14.12 -10.70 3.20
CA TYR A 2 -13.11 -10.95 4.24
C TYR A 2 -12.16 -12.08 3.87
N SER A 3 -11.98 -12.36 2.58
CA SER A 3 -11.07 -13.41 2.10
C SER A 3 -9.60 -13.16 2.51
N GLY A 4 -9.23 -11.92 2.79
CA GLY A 4 -7.87 -11.58 3.23
C GLY A 4 -7.46 -12.20 4.55
N TYR A 5 -8.41 -12.62 5.40
CA TYR A 5 -8.08 -13.28 6.68
C TYR A 5 -7.52 -14.69 6.47
N SER A 6 -7.86 -15.36 5.38
CA SER A 6 -7.39 -16.72 5.08
C SER A 6 -6.12 -16.75 4.23
N GLN A 7 -5.61 -15.60 3.81
CA GLN A 7 -4.42 -15.49 2.96
C GLN A 7 -3.25 -14.89 3.73
N ASP A 8 -2.05 -15.44 3.48
CA ASP A 8 -0.82 -14.96 4.06
C ASP A 8 -0.06 -14.09 3.04
N PRO A 9 0.03 -12.76 3.26
CA PRO A 9 0.72 -11.88 2.33
C PRO A 9 2.22 -12.15 2.22
N GLU A 10 2.85 -12.67 3.26
CA GLU A 10 4.28 -13.01 3.21
C GLU A 10 4.53 -14.17 2.24
N ILE A 11 3.61 -15.14 2.18
CA ILE A 11 3.71 -16.24 1.21
C ILE A 11 3.59 -15.71 -0.22
N LEU A 12 2.71 -14.75 -0.45
CA LEU A 12 2.56 -14.13 -1.77
C LEU A 12 3.84 -13.47 -2.23
N LEU A 13 4.57 -12.83 -1.32
CA LEU A 13 5.82 -12.14 -1.62
C LEU A 13 7.05 -13.06 -1.58
N SER A 14 6.90 -14.32 -1.20
CA SER A 14 8.02 -15.25 -1.13
C SER A 14 8.62 -15.59 -2.51
N LYS A 15 7.85 -15.42 -3.58
CA LYS A 15 8.33 -15.65 -4.95
C LYS A 15 8.94 -14.37 -5.50
N THR A 16 10.22 -14.19 -5.24
CA THR A 16 10.96 -13.01 -5.68
C THR A 16 12.02 -13.40 -6.71
N PHE A 17 12.46 -12.40 -7.49
CA PHE A 17 13.59 -12.52 -8.39
C PHE A 17 14.76 -11.76 -7.80
N GLU A 18 15.96 -12.35 -7.82
CA GLU A 18 17.16 -11.70 -7.26
C GLU A 18 17.95 -10.91 -8.30
N ASP A 19 17.64 -11.06 -9.57
CA ASP A 19 18.38 -10.44 -10.65
C ASP A 19 17.67 -9.16 -11.12
N ILE A 20 18.20 -8.02 -10.72
CA ILE A 20 17.71 -6.71 -11.14
C ILE A 20 18.62 -6.04 -12.18
N GLU A 21 19.70 -6.69 -12.58
CA GLU A 21 20.61 -6.30 -13.67
C GLU A 21 20.95 -4.80 -13.73
N GLY A 22 21.40 -4.24 -12.61
CA GLY A 22 21.85 -2.85 -12.57
C GLY A 22 20.74 -1.82 -12.44
N TYR A 23 19.49 -2.22 -12.27
CA TYR A 23 18.43 -1.27 -11.96
C TYR A 23 18.62 -0.72 -10.55
N ASP A 24 18.83 0.58 -10.45
CA ASP A 24 19.11 1.26 -9.18
C ASP A 24 18.22 2.49 -9.06
N ASN A 25 16.90 2.25 -8.91
CA ASN A 25 15.91 3.31 -8.81
C ASN A 25 14.62 2.76 -8.21
N ILE A 26 13.63 3.64 -8.06
CA ILE A 26 12.33 3.30 -7.51
C ILE A 26 11.55 2.40 -8.48
N THR A 27 10.98 1.34 -7.96
CA THR A 27 9.95 0.54 -8.64
C THR A 27 8.61 0.94 -8.06
N LEU A 28 7.69 1.38 -8.89
CA LEU A 28 6.41 1.92 -8.45
C LEU A 28 5.26 1.23 -9.17
N LEU A 29 4.31 0.73 -8.37
CA LEU A 29 3.01 0.31 -8.86
C LEU A 29 1.98 1.35 -8.40
N LYS A 30 1.39 2.05 -9.37
CA LYS A 30 0.59 3.25 -9.12
C LYS A 30 -0.88 2.99 -9.35
N ASN A 31 -1.72 3.61 -8.51
CA ASN A 31 -3.17 3.67 -8.69
C ASN A 31 -3.84 2.29 -8.73
N ILE A 32 -3.49 1.43 -7.77
CA ILE A 32 -4.15 0.14 -7.61
C ILE A 32 -5.48 0.37 -6.93
N ASN A 33 -6.58 0.05 -7.60
CA ASN A 33 -7.91 0.16 -7.01
C ASN A 33 -8.11 -0.89 -5.93
N PHE A 34 -8.75 -0.49 -4.83
CA PHE A 34 -9.10 -1.43 -3.76
C PHE A 34 -10.42 -1.07 -3.12
N GLN A 35 -10.99 -2.04 -2.43
CA GLN A 35 -12.14 -1.87 -1.57
C GLN A 35 -11.86 -2.56 -0.25
N SER A 36 -12.16 -1.88 0.86
CA SER A 36 -12.02 -2.39 2.20
C SER A 36 -13.25 -2.05 3.03
N HIS A 37 -13.22 -2.38 4.31
CA HIS A 37 -14.32 -2.08 5.23
C HIS A 37 -13.78 -1.43 6.50
N CYS A 38 -14.45 -0.36 6.91
CA CYS A 38 -14.10 0.36 8.13
C CYS A 38 -14.35 -0.53 9.36
N GLU A 39 -13.36 -0.59 10.24
CA GLU A 39 -13.39 -1.40 11.44
C GLU A 39 -14.53 -1.00 12.39
N HIS A 40 -14.81 0.30 12.48
CA HIS A 40 -15.81 0.84 13.41
C HIS A 40 -17.25 0.63 12.96
N HIS A 41 -17.55 0.81 11.68
CA HIS A 41 -18.92 0.85 11.18
C HIS A 41 -19.20 -0.19 10.10
N MET A 42 -18.21 -0.98 9.72
CA MET A 42 -18.31 -2.02 8.68
C MET A 42 -18.83 -1.50 7.34
N VAL A 43 -18.57 -0.23 7.03
CA VAL A 43 -18.94 0.40 5.76
C VAL A 43 -17.75 0.47 4.82
N PRO A 44 -17.96 0.50 3.51
CA PRO A 44 -16.86 0.44 2.55
C PRO A 44 -15.89 1.61 2.62
N ILE A 45 -14.62 1.27 2.41
CA ILE A 45 -13.53 2.20 2.10
C ILE A 45 -13.16 1.90 0.65
N ILE A 46 -13.29 2.86 -0.23
CA ILE A 46 -13.02 2.69 -1.66
C ILE A 46 -11.95 3.66 -2.08
N GLY A 47 -10.90 3.17 -2.70
CA GLY A 47 -9.83 4.06 -3.09
C GLY A 47 -8.76 3.44 -3.96
N LYS A 48 -7.62 4.10 -3.95
CA LYS A 48 -6.44 3.72 -4.73
C LYS A 48 -5.22 3.73 -3.84
N ALA A 49 -4.34 2.75 -4.06
CA ALA A 49 -3.06 2.67 -3.40
C ALA A 49 -1.93 2.71 -4.42
N SER A 50 -0.84 3.34 -4.04
CA SER A 50 0.41 3.31 -4.79
C SER A 50 1.50 2.76 -3.89
N ILE A 51 2.23 1.79 -4.38
CA ILE A 51 3.26 1.08 -3.63
C ILE A 51 4.57 1.20 -4.39
N GLY A 52 5.57 1.80 -3.74
CA GLY A 52 6.89 1.92 -4.30
C GLY A 52 7.91 1.28 -3.38
N TYR A 53 8.97 0.75 -3.96
CA TYR A 53 10.12 0.29 -3.19
C TYR A 53 11.40 0.54 -3.98
N TYR A 54 12.49 0.69 -3.26
CA TYR A 54 13.81 0.84 -3.86
C TYR A 54 14.50 -0.52 -3.76
N PRO A 55 14.59 -1.29 -4.86
CA PRO A 55 15.10 -2.66 -4.79
C PRO A 55 16.56 -2.71 -4.31
N ASN A 56 16.86 -3.70 -3.51
CA ASN A 56 18.23 -4.00 -3.15
C ASN A 56 18.74 -5.19 -3.99
N LYS A 57 18.21 -6.38 -3.73
CA LYS A 57 18.54 -7.58 -4.50
C LYS A 57 17.30 -8.33 -4.99
N ARG A 58 16.17 -8.12 -4.32
CA ARG A 58 14.93 -8.84 -4.61
C ARG A 58 13.92 -7.93 -5.29
N VAL A 59 13.34 -8.45 -6.33
CA VAL A 59 12.18 -7.83 -6.97
C VAL A 59 11.03 -8.82 -7.00
N VAL A 60 9.83 -8.31 -7.05
CA VAL A 60 8.62 -9.14 -7.07
C VAL A 60 7.77 -8.78 -8.29
N GLY A 61 7.02 -9.74 -8.78
CA GLY A 61 6.10 -9.51 -9.89
C GLY A 61 5.02 -8.49 -9.51
N ILE A 62 4.64 -7.67 -10.46
CA ILE A 62 3.66 -6.57 -10.29
C ILE A 62 2.35 -7.12 -9.71
N SER A 63 1.86 -8.23 -10.21
CA SER A 63 0.62 -8.85 -9.75
C SER A 63 0.66 -9.26 -8.29
N LYS A 64 1.84 -9.57 -7.75
CA LYS A 64 1.98 -9.96 -6.35
C LYS A 64 1.78 -8.78 -5.41
N LEU A 65 2.27 -7.60 -5.78
CA LEU A 65 2.04 -6.38 -4.99
C LEU A 65 0.55 -6.04 -4.93
N ALA A 66 -0.15 -6.15 -6.05
CA ALA A 66 -1.59 -5.93 -6.09
C ALA A 66 -2.35 -6.92 -5.20
N ARG A 67 -1.92 -8.18 -5.18
CA ARG A 67 -2.52 -9.21 -4.32
C ARG A 67 -2.28 -8.95 -2.85
N VAL A 68 -1.11 -8.46 -2.48
CA VAL A 68 -0.81 -8.08 -1.09
C VAL A 68 -1.75 -6.98 -0.64
N LEU A 69 -1.97 -5.96 -1.46
CA LEU A 69 -2.94 -4.92 -1.18
C LEU A 69 -4.32 -5.51 -0.94
N ASP A 70 -4.79 -6.40 -1.81
CA ASP A 70 -6.10 -7.04 -1.68
C ASP A 70 -6.23 -7.85 -0.39
N VAL A 71 -5.18 -8.57 0.00
CA VAL A 71 -5.19 -9.34 1.25
C VAL A 71 -5.46 -8.44 2.45
N PHE A 72 -4.76 -7.32 2.55
CA PHE A 72 -4.97 -6.38 3.66
C PHE A 72 -6.27 -5.61 3.53
N ALA A 73 -6.67 -5.24 2.32
CA ALA A 73 -7.89 -4.50 2.08
C ALA A 73 -9.15 -5.33 2.42
N LYS A 74 -9.11 -6.65 2.21
CA LYS A 74 -10.22 -7.55 2.49
C LYS A 74 -10.27 -8.04 3.93
N ARG A 75 -9.88 -7.18 4.85
CA ARG A 75 -9.99 -7.32 6.29
C ARG A 75 -10.73 -6.11 6.82
N LEU A 76 -11.24 -6.19 8.03
CA LEU A 76 -11.74 -5.00 8.71
C LEU A 76 -10.53 -4.13 9.08
N GLN A 77 -10.49 -2.90 8.58
CA GLN A 77 -9.31 -2.06 8.69
C GLN A 77 -9.62 -0.62 9.09
N THR A 78 -8.62 0.05 9.65
CA THR A 78 -8.49 1.49 9.52
C THR A 78 -7.51 1.76 8.38
N GLN A 79 -7.63 2.89 7.72
CA GLN A 79 -6.74 3.21 6.59
C GLN A 79 -5.29 3.35 7.05
N GLU A 80 -5.08 3.94 8.21
CA GLU A 80 -3.74 4.11 8.79
C GLU A 80 -3.08 2.76 9.06
N THR A 81 -3.81 1.85 9.70
CA THR A 81 -3.31 0.51 10.00
C THR A 81 -2.99 -0.27 8.73
N MET A 82 -3.88 -0.20 7.75
CA MET A 82 -3.66 -0.89 6.46
C MET A 82 -2.39 -0.38 5.77
N THR A 83 -2.19 0.94 5.76
CA THR A 83 -1.00 1.56 5.17
C THR A 83 0.28 1.04 5.82
N ALA A 84 0.30 1.03 7.15
CA ALA A 84 1.46 0.55 7.92
C ALA A 84 1.71 -0.95 7.70
N GLN A 85 0.66 -1.76 7.67
CA GLN A 85 0.78 -3.20 7.47
C GLN A 85 1.33 -3.56 6.09
N ILE A 86 0.90 -2.86 5.06
CA ILE A 86 1.40 -3.08 3.69
C ILE A 86 2.89 -2.75 3.63
N LEU A 87 3.29 -1.61 4.16
CA LEU A 87 4.70 -1.21 4.19
C LEU A 87 5.56 -2.24 4.92
N TYR A 88 5.15 -2.64 6.11
CA TYR A 88 5.89 -3.58 6.93
C TYR A 88 6.04 -4.94 6.23
N CYS A 89 4.98 -5.41 5.59
CA CYS A 89 5.00 -6.69 4.87
C CYS A 89 6.02 -6.67 3.72
N ILE A 90 6.07 -5.58 2.96
CA ILE A 90 7.00 -5.42 1.85
C ILE A 90 8.43 -5.32 2.35
N ASP A 91 8.67 -4.53 3.40
CA ASP A 91 10.00 -4.41 3.99
C ASP A 91 10.55 -5.77 4.44
N LYS A 92 9.70 -6.55 5.11
CA LYS A 92 10.12 -7.84 5.65
C LYS A 92 10.38 -8.87 4.56
N ALA A 93 9.56 -8.89 3.53
CA ALA A 93 9.63 -9.91 2.48
C ALA A 93 10.70 -9.61 1.42
N LEU A 94 10.85 -8.37 1.01
CA LEU A 94 11.74 -7.98 -0.07
C LEU A 94 13.09 -7.45 0.40
N LEU A 95 13.20 -7.04 1.66
CA LEU A 95 14.40 -6.41 2.23
C LEU A 95 14.94 -5.30 1.32
N PRO A 96 14.09 -4.35 0.90
CA PRO A 96 14.50 -3.29 -0.01
C PRO A 96 15.35 -2.25 0.72
N LYS A 97 15.93 -1.33 -0.03
CA LYS A 97 16.58 -0.15 0.58
C LYS A 97 15.57 0.76 1.24
N GLY A 98 14.33 0.72 0.83
CA GLY A 98 13.22 1.44 1.43
C GLY A 98 11.92 1.14 0.71
N THR A 99 10.82 1.44 1.37
CA THR A 99 9.46 1.27 0.85
C THR A 99 8.65 2.54 1.06
N ALA A 100 7.73 2.81 0.16
CA ALA A 100 6.80 3.92 0.26
C ALA A 100 5.40 3.45 -0.11
N VAL A 101 4.42 3.80 0.70
CA VAL A 101 3.01 3.48 0.45
C VAL A 101 2.20 4.77 0.54
N PHE A 102 1.33 4.98 -0.44
CA PHE A 102 0.41 6.12 -0.49
C PHE A 102 -0.98 5.59 -0.79
N ILE A 103 -1.95 5.94 0.06
CA ILE A 103 -3.34 5.53 -0.09
C ILE A 103 -4.23 6.75 -0.07
N GLU A 104 -5.12 6.81 -1.05
CA GLU A 104 -6.14 7.86 -1.16
C GLU A 104 -7.49 7.18 -1.28
N ALA A 105 -8.40 7.46 -0.34
CA ALA A 105 -9.67 6.75 -0.28
C ALA A 105 -10.81 7.59 0.23
N GLU A 106 -12.01 7.23 -0.20
CA GLU A 106 -13.25 7.76 0.32
C GLU A 106 -13.84 6.73 1.31
N HIS A 107 -14.17 7.22 2.50
CA HIS A 107 -14.80 6.41 3.52
C HIS A 107 -16.30 6.64 3.50
N HIS A 108 -17.05 5.62 3.17
CA HIS A 108 -18.49 5.72 3.09
C HIS A 108 -19.15 5.95 4.45
N CYS A 109 -18.46 5.65 5.54
CA CYS A 109 -18.95 6.00 6.88
C CYS A 109 -19.03 7.51 7.09
N MET A 110 -18.25 8.30 6.37
CA MET A 110 -18.33 9.76 6.40
C MET A 110 -19.38 10.30 5.43
N SER A 111 -19.60 9.63 4.31
CA SER A 111 -20.51 10.10 3.26
C SER A 111 -21.96 9.65 3.47
N THR A 112 -22.22 8.58 4.23
CA THR A 112 -23.55 7.96 4.33
C THR A 112 -24.20 8.03 5.70
N ARG A 113 -23.48 8.46 6.75
CA ARG A 113 -23.97 8.40 8.14
C ARG A 113 -24.07 9.77 8.82
N GLY A 114 -24.80 10.68 8.22
CA GLY A 114 -25.09 11.97 8.84
C GLY A 114 -24.02 13.04 8.69
N VAL A 115 -22.85 12.70 8.19
CA VAL A 115 -21.86 13.68 7.76
C VAL A 115 -22.01 13.82 6.26
N LEU A 116 -22.77 14.82 5.83
CA LEU A 116 -23.10 15.05 4.41
C LEU A 116 -21.93 15.72 3.69
N LYS A 117 -20.80 15.04 3.58
CA LYS A 117 -19.62 15.53 2.85
C LYS A 117 -19.18 14.49 1.84
N ASN A 118 -19.61 14.67 0.59
CA ASN A 118 -19.42 13.70 -0.48
C ASN A 118 -18.05 13.77 -1.16
N ASP A 119 -17.30 14.88 -0.99
CA ASP A 119 -16.06 15.12 -1.71
C ASP A 119 -14.82 15.01 -0.81
N VAL A 120 -14.97 14.40 0.36
CA VAL A 120 -13.87 14.26 1.30
C VAL A 120 -13.12 12.97 1.05
N THR A 121 -11.84 13.10 0.75
CA THR A 121 -10.94 11.97 0.65
C THR A 121 -9.94 12.00 1.79
N MET A 122 -9.51 10.83 2.22
CA MET A 122 -8.47 10.67 3.21
C MET A 122 -7.21 10.15 2.53
N THR A 123 -6.09 10.79 2.80
CA THR A 123 -4.79 10.31 2.31
C THR A 123 -3.94 9.86 3.48
N THR A 124 -3.27 8.74 3.31
CA THR A 124 -2.28 8.23 4.25
C THR A 124 -1.03 7.84 3.48
N ASN A 125 0.12 8.04 4.10
CA ASN A 125 1.38 7.60 3.52
C ASN A 125 2.29 7.11 4.63
N GLN A 126 3.22 6.23 4.26
CA GLN A 126 4.22 5.71 5.16
C GLN A 126 5.48 5.42 4.37
N PHE A 127 6.61 5.66 5.00
CA PHE A 127 7.92 5.50 4.38
C PHE A 127 8.83 4.70 5.29
N SER A 128 9.76 3.96 4.68
CA SER A 128 10.80 3.25 5.41
C SER A 128 12.14 3.37 4.67
N GLY A 129 13.22 3.07 5.37
CA GLY A 129 14.56 3.03 4.80
C GLY A 129 14.95 4.32 4.11
N CYS A 130 15.40 4.24 2.88
CA CYS A 130 15.89 5.40 2.12
C CYS A 130 14.83 6.47 1.87
N PHE A 131 13.56 6.11 1.81
CA PHE A 131 12.49 7.09 1.68
C PHE A 131 12.27 7.87 2.96
N LEU A 132 12.54 7.28 4.10
CA LEU A 132 12.44 7.96 5.39
C LEU A 132 13.65 8.86 5.64
N GLU A 133 14.83 8.40 5.26
CA GLU A 133 16.09 9.09 5.52
C GLU A 133 16.39 10.22 4.51
N ASP A 134 15.92 10.10 3.28
CA ASP A 134 16.20 11.05 2.20
C ASP A 134 14.91 11.74 1.77
N ILE A 135 14.75 13.00 2.16
CA ILE A 135 13.58 13.80 1.83
C ILE A 135 13.40 13.98 0.32
N ASN A 136 14.46 13.95 -0.44
CA ASN A 136 14.38 14.08 -1.91
C ASN A 136 13.73 12.86 -2.53
N LEU A 137 14.03 11.66 -2.05
CA LEU A 137 13.37 10.43 -2.49
C LEU A 137 11.90 10.42 -2.11
N GLN A 138 11.59 10.87 -0.89
CA GLN A 138 10.22 10.98 -0.42
C GLN A 138 9.40 11.93 -1.29
N ASP A 139 9.93 13.12 -1.56
CA ASP A 139 9.28 14.12 -2.42
C ASP A 139 9.11 13.60 -3.85
N ARG A 140 10.10 12.91 -4.35
CA ARG A 140 10.07 12.32 -5.68
C ARG A 140 8.96 11.27 -5.80
N PHE A 141 8.84 10.40 -4.80
CA PHE A 141 7.74 9.42 -4.75
C PHE A 141 6.38 10.13 -4.74
N LEU A 142 6.22 11.13 -3.87
CA LEU A 142 4.95 11.86 -3.77
C LEU A 142 4.58 12.55 -5.08
N LYS A 143 5.55 13.11 -5.79
CA LYS A 143 5.30 13.68 -7.12
C LYS A 143 4.88 12.64 -8.16
N MET A 144 5.40 11.44 -8.05
CA MET A 144 5.05 10.36 -8.96
C MET A 144 3.63 9.85 -8.76
N VAL A 145 3.09 9.93 -7.54
CA VAL A 145 1.78 9.36 -7.20
C VAL A 145 0.67 10.42 -7.11
N THR A 146 1.00 11.67 -7.04
CA THR A 146 0.05 12.77 -7.06
C THR A 146 0.09 13.48 -8.40
#